data_aedf4cc8ed4ed732cedf00a1cc214d96
#
_entry.id   aedf4cc8ed4ed732cedf00a1cc214d96
#
_cell.length_a   1.000
_cell.length_b   1.000
_cell.length_c   1.000
_cell.angle_alpha   90.00
_cell.angle_beta   90.00
_cell.angle_gamma   90.00
#
_symmetry.space_group_name_H-M   'P 1'
#
loop_
_entity.id
_entity.type
_entity.pdbx_description
1 polymer ?
#
loop_
_entity_poly.entity_id
_entity_poly.type
_entity_poly.pdbx_seq_one_letter_code
_entity_poly.pdbx_strand_id
1 'polypeptide(L)'
;MSTQTPMQFAFSESEYRARCQNAKGFYESRIEKPNAGILGAIVEFNPRTLDESHELYHQYRAAGWLPLEPAGGLPTAMLIESPQASFITIYLKKPPHQQESDLVKVCKQIKAELEAELEAALNAEIDRQVAMSLAKDERDRLQAEQQQRLNREQEVRDDLAA
;
A
#
# COMPACT_ATOMS: atom_id res chain seq x y z
N MET A 1 4.51 26.87 -22.74
CA MET A 1 5.23 25.59 -22.75
C MET A 1 5.49 25.19 -21.30
N SER A 2 4.69 24.25 -20.80
CA SER A 2 4.85 23.77 -19.43
C SER A 2 5.95 22.73 -19.43
N THR A 3 7.11 23.09 -18.90
CA THR A 3 8.20 22.15 -18.63
C THR A 3 7.77 21.26 -17.46
N GLN A 4 7.05 20.17 -17.80
CA GLN A 4 6.83 19.12 -16.83
C GLN A 4 8.17 18.48 -16.52
N THR A 5 8.58 18.61 -15.28
CA THR A 5 9.81 18.02 -14.75
C THR A 5 9.72 16.49 -14.86
N PRO A 6 10.70 15.83 -15.49
CA PRO A 6 10.68 14.36 -15.69
C PRO A 6 10.76 13.53 -14.41
N MET A 7 10.78 14.17 -13.25
CA MET A 7 10.94 13.51 -11.94
C MET A 7 9.63 12.98 -11.30
N GLN A 8 8.47 13.25 -11.89
CA GLN A 8 7.18 12.96 -11.24
C GLN A 8 6.83 11.47 -11.16
N PHE A 9 7.50 10.65 -11.98
CA PHE A 9 7.29 9.19 -12.05
C PHE A 9 8.55 8.39 -11.73
N ALA A 10 9.55 9.02 -11.09
CA ALA A 10 10.77 8.34 -10.69
C ALA A 10 10.67 7.83 -9.25
N PHE A 11 11.27 6.66 -8.99
CA PHE A 11 11.36 6.11 -7.64
C PHE A 11 12.10 7.07 -6.72
N SER A 12 11.45 7.44 -5.61
CA SER A 12 12.00 8.32 -4.58
C SER A 12 12.54 7.51 -3.40
N GLU A 13 13.85 7.46 -3.26
CA GLU A 13 14.51 6.79 -2.13
C GLU A 13 14.12 7.41 -0.79
N SER A 14 13.91 8.73 -0.74
CA SER A 14 13.50 9.43 0.48
C SER A 14 12.08 9.05 0.90
N GLU A 15 11.16 8.92 -0.05
CA GLU A 15 9.79 8.47 0.21
C GLU A 15 9.77 7.00 0.65
N TYR A 16 10.52 6.15 -0.02
CA TYR A 16 10.67 4.75 0.37
C TYR A 16 11.15 4.61 1.82
N ARG A 17 12.21 5.34 2.19
CA ARG A 17 12.74 5.33 3.57
C ARG A 17 11.72 5.84 4.57
N ALA A 18 10.99 6.90 4.25
CA ALA A 18 9.94 7.43 5.12
C ALA A 18 8.80 6.41 5.32
N ARG A 19 8.34 5.75 4.26
CA ARG A 19 7.32 4.67 4.34
C ARG A 19 7.82 3.48 5.17
N CYS A 20 9.07 3.05 4.99
CA CYS A 20 9.67 1.98 5.81
C CYS A 20 9.78 2.36 7.28
N GLN A 21 10.18 3.60 7.59
CA GLN A 21 10.27 4.08 8.98
C GLN A 21 8.90 4.14 9.65
N ASN A 22 7.87 4.61 8.96
CA ASN A 22 6.50 4.61 9.45
C ASN A 22 6.00 3.18 9.69
N ALA A 23 6.23 2.28 8.74
CA ALA A 23 5.85 0.88 8.86
C ALA A 23 6.54 0.18 10.03
N LYS A 24 7.81 0.51 10.32
CA LYS A 24 8.54 0.04 11.49
C LYS A 24 7.83 0.46 12.80
N GLY A 25 7.44 1.71 12.92
CA GLY A 25 6.71 2.21 14.10
C GLY A 25 5.38 1.48 14.31
N PHE A 26 4.63 1.23 13.23
CA PHE A 26 3.40 0.44 13.30
C PHE A 26 3.67 -1.03 13.63
N TYR A 27 4.71 -1.63 13.06
CA TYR A 27 5.10 -3.01 13.32
C TYR A 27 5.43 -3.24 14.81
N GLU A 28 6.18 -2.32 15.42
CA GLU A 28 6.62 -2.44 16.83
C GLU A 28 5.46 -2.50 17.84
N SER A 29 4.36 -1.82 17.55
CA SER A 29 3.16 -1.79 18.40
C SER A 29 2.05 -2.73 17.96
N ARG A 30 2.17 -3.33 16.78
CA ARG A 30 1.11 -4.17 16.20
C ARG A 30 1.10 -5.57 16.81
N ILE A 31 -0.12 -6.03 17.07
CA ILE A 31 -0.39 -7.41 17.48
C ILE A 31 -0.68 -8.24 16.23
N GLU A 32 0.16 -9.25 16.00
CA GLU A 32 -0.06 -10.26 14.97
C GLU A 32 -1.03 -11.30 15.51
N LYS A 33 -2.21 -11.38 14.89
CA LYS A 33 -3.24 -12.35 15.24
C LYS A 33 -3.09 -13.60 14.39
N PRO A 34 -3.46 -14.79 14.93
CA PRO A 34 -3.47 -16.01 14.15
C PRO A 34 -4.31 -15.84 12.87
N ASN A 35 -3.76 -16.25 11.73
CA ASN A 35 -4.42 -16.22 10.42
C ASN A 35 -4.77 -14.83 9.85
N ALA A 36 -4.34 -13.73 10.47
CA ALA A 36 -4.64 -12.38 9.96
C ALA A 36 -3.74 -11.95 8.79
N GLY A 37 -2.63 -12.64 8.56
CA GLY A 37 -1.69 -12.33 7.46
C GLY A 37 -0.94 -11.01 7.60
N ILE A 38 -1.06 -10.33 8.74
CA ILE A 38 -0.43 -9.03 9.01
C ILE A 38 0.66 -9.24 10.06
N LEU A 39 1.90 -8.90 9.71
CA LEU A 39 3.05 -9.03 10.59
C LEU A 39 3.05 -7.95 11.68
N GLY A 40 3.43 -8.36 12.90
CA GLY A 40 3.61 -7.49 14.06
C GLY A 40 4.73 -8.00 14.96
N ALA A 41 5.28 -7.12 15.80
CA ALA A 41 6.32 -7.48 16.76
C ALA A 41 5.77 -8.28 17.94
N ILE A 42 4.48 -8.13 18.24
CA ILE A 42 3.76 -8.81 19.31
C ILE A 42 2.87 -9.86 18.67
N VAL A 43 2.90 -11.09 19.16
CA VAL A 43 2.06 -12.19 18.65
C VAL A 43 1.05 -12.59 19.72
N GLU A 44 -0.20 -12.76 19.27
CA GLU A 44 -1.31 -13.26 20.07
C GLU A 44 -1.41 -14.79 19.94
N PHE A 45 -1.46 -15.46 21.05
CA PHE A 45 -1.68 -16.90 21.15
C PHE A 45 -2.95 -17.18 21.95
N ASN A 46 -3.76 -18.11 21.50
CA ASN A 46 -5.04 -18.46 22.14
C ASN A 46 -5.04 -19.96 22.56
N PRO A 47 -4.31 -20.34 23.63
CA PRO A 47 -4.32 -21.69 24.14
C PRO A 47 -5.71 -22.07 24.68
N ARG A 48 -6.04 -23.35 24.63
CA ARG A 48 -7.35 -23.84 25.04
C ARG A 48 -7.46 -24.12 26.54
N THR A 49 -6.34 -24.48 27.16
CA THR A 49 -6.26 -24.82 28.59
C THR A 49 -5.16 -24.03 29.27
N LEU A 50 -5.24 -23.97 30.61
CA LEU A 50 -4.21 -23.32 31.42
C LEU A 50 -2.86 -24.05 31.28
N ASP A 51 -2.88 -25.38 31.27
CA ASP A 51 -1.67 -26.18 31.10
C ASP A 51 -1.01 -25.93 29.75
N GLU A 52 -1.81 -25.90 28.67
CA GLU A 52 -1.33 -25.55 27.33
C GLU A 52 -0.75 -24.13 27.30
N SER A 53 -1.33 -23.19 28.04
CA SER A 53 -0.83 -21.81 28.12
C SER A 53 0.53 -21.72 28.80
N HIS A 54 0.74 -22.49 29.88
CA HIS A 54 2.04 -22.55 30.55
C HIS A 54 3.12 -23.20 29.70
N GLU A 55 2.79 -24.30 29.04
CA GLU A 55 3.69 -25.01 28.11
C GLU A 55 4.12 -24.08 26.96
N LEU A 56 3.16 -23.43 26.30
CA LEU A 56 3.40 -22.49 25.20
C LEU A 56 4.27 -21.31 25.68
N TYR A 57 3.93 -20.70 26.80
CA TYR A 57 4.72 -19.62 27.38
C TYR A 57 6.16 -20.05 27.62
N HIS A 58 6.36 -21.22 28.24
CA HIS A 58 7.68 -21.75 28.54
C HIS A 58 8.50 -22.02 27.27
N GLN A 59 7.90 -22.64 26.24
CA GLN A 59 8.55 -22.92 24.96
C GLN A 59 9.02 -21.64 24.25
N TYR A 60 8.15 -20.64 24.14
CA TYR A 60 8.51 -19.38 23.48
C TYR A 60 9.53 -18.57 24.29
N ARG A 61 9.44 -18.57 25.60
CA ARG A 61 10.47 -17.94 26.44
C ARG A 61 11.83 -18.59 26.28
N ALA A 62 11.89 -19.90 26.22
CA ALA A 62 13.13 -20.64 25.94
C ALA A 62 13.70 -20.35 24.54
N ALA A 63 12.85 -20.04 23.57
CA ALA A 63 13.22 -19.61 22.22
C ALA A 63 13.61 -18.12 22.09
N GLY A 64 13.68 -17.39 23.22
CA GLY A 64 14.12 -15.98 23.25
C GLY A 64 13.02 -14.95 23.06
N TRP A 65 11.76 -15.36 23.07
CA TRP A 65 10.62 -14.43 23.05
C TRP A 65 10.51 -13.69 24.40
N LEU A 66 10.07 -12.44 24.35
CA LEU A 66 10.02 -11.58 25.51
C LEU A 66 8.58 -11.38 25.99
N PRO A 67 8.33 -11.33 27.30
CA PRO A 67 7.06 -10.89 27.85
C PRO A 67 6.86 -9.40 27.56
N LEU A 68 5.61 -8.96 27.55
CA LEU A 68 5.30 -7.54 27.43
C LEU A 68 5.63 -6.81 28.73
N GLU A 69 6.06 -5.56 28.60
CA GLU A 69 6.30 -4.71 29.76
C GLU A 69 4.96 -4.29 30.39
N PRO A 70 4.81 -4.39 31.73
CA PRO A 70 3.56 -4.03 32.40
C PRO A 70 3.11 -2.57 32.16
N ALA A 71 4.08 -1.68 31.89
CA ALA A 71 3.83 -0.26 31.63
C ALA A 71 3.17 0.01 30.26
N GLY A 72 3.17 -0.96 29.34
CA GLY A 72 2.64 -0.82 27.98
C GLY A 72 1.11 -0.93 27.85
N GLY A 73 0.39 -1.14 28.95
CA GLY A 73 -1.07 -1.23 28.95
C GLY A 73 -1.66 -2.55 28.43
N LEU A 74 -0.84 -3.43 27.86
CA LEU A 74 -1.25 -4.77 27.42
C LEU A 74 -0.56 -5.82 28.31
N PRO A 75 -1.31 -6.68 29.02
CA PRO A 75 -0.72 -7.73 29.85
C PRO A 75 -0.13 -8.85 28.98
N THR A 76 0.90 -9.55 29.49
CA THR A 76 1.46 -10.73 28.81
C THR A 76 0.46 -11.87 28.71
N ALA A 77 -0.41 -12.03 29.71
CA ALA A 77 -1.45 -13.04 29.71
C ALA A 77 -2.77 -12.45 30.19
N MET A 78 -3.86 -12.84 29.58
CA MET A 78 -5.21 -12.43 29.93
C MET A 78 -6.14 -13.64 29.97
N LEU A 79 -6.90 -13.74 31.04
CA LEU A 79 -7.98 -14.70 31.19
C LEU A 79 -9.30 -13.94 31.14
N ILE A 80 -10.16 -14.29 30.23
CA ILE A 80 -11.53 -13.77 30.15
C ILE A 80 -12.47 -14.92 30.47
N GLU A 81 -13.21 -14.79 31.53
CA GLU A 81 -14.23 -15.77 31.96
C GLU A 81 -15.63 -15.24 31.57
N SER A 82 -16.41 -16.08 30.95
CA SER A 82 -17.83 -15.85 30.70
C SER A 82 -18.63 -17.05 31.24
N PRO A 83 -19.94 -16.93 31.45
CA PRO A 83 -20.77 -18.05 31.89
C PRO A 83 -20.75 -19.26 30.96
N GLN A 84 -20.40 -19.07 29.68
CA GLN A 84 -20.39 -20.11 28.68
C GLN A 84 -19.00 -20.61 28.28
N ALA A 85 -17.93 -19.81 28.50
CA ALA A 85 -16.58 -20.17 28.07
C ALA A 85 -15.51 -19.33 28.78
N SER A 86 -14.33 -19.92 28.94
CA SER A 86 -13.12 -19.21 29.36
C SER A 86 -12.17 -19.08 28.19
N PHE A 87 -11.63 -17.90 27.97
CA PHE A 87 -10.67 -17.59 26.91
C PHE A 87 -9.35 -17.18 27.55
N ILE A 88 -8.28 -17.87 27.15
CA ILE A 88 -6.93 -17.53 27.56
C ILE A 88 -6.22 -16.92 26.37
N THR A 89 -5.61 -15.78 26.54
CA THR A 89 -4.81 -15.11 25.50
C THR A 89 -3.44 -14.78 26.08
N ILE A 90 -2.39 -15.11 25.32
CA ILE A 90 -1.02 -14.79 25.65
C ILE A 90 -0.45 -13.90 24.57
N TYR A 91 0.24 -12.83 24.96
CA TYR A 91 0.95 -11.91 24.09
C TYR A 91 2.44 -12.00 24.37
N LEU A 92 3.23 -12.31 23.35
CA LEU A 92 4.67 -12.34 23.45
C LEU A 92 5.31 -11.52 22.34
N LYS A 93 6.40 -10.86 22.66
CA LYS A 93 7.18 -10.09 21.70
C LYS A 93 8.22 -10.99 21.03
N LYS A 94 8.28 -10.93 19.71
CA LYS A 94 9.26 -11.69 18.91
C LYS A 94 10.70 -11.32 19.28
N PRO A 95 11.64 -12.26 19.19
CA PRO A 95 13.06 -11.97 19.39
C PRO A 95 13.58 -11.02 18.31
N PRO A 96 14.65 -10.23 18.57
CA PRO A 96 15.15 -9.20 17.65
C PRO A 96 15.44 -9.71 16.23
N HIS A 97 16.06 -10.87 16.08
CA HIS A 97 16.40 -11.44 14.77
C HIS A 97 15.15 -11.74 13.92
N GLN A 98 14.04 -12.11 14.55
CA GLN A 98 12.78 -12.39 13.89
C GLN A 98 12.07 -11.09 13.47
N GLN A 99 12.16 -10.06 14.34
CA GLN A 99 11.65 -8.72 14.02
C GLN A 99 12.40 -8.12 12.82
N GLU A 100 13.74 -8.26 12.77
CA GLU A 100 14.54 -7.80 11.63
C GLU A 100 14.15 -8.51 10.33
N SER A 101 13.98 -9.83 10.36
CA SER A 101 13.51 -10.61 9.21
C SER A 101 12.14 -10.16 8.72
N ASP A 102 11.22 -9.90 9.62
CA ASP A 102 9.88 -9.42 9.29
C ASP A 102 9.92 -8.01 8.68
N LEU A 103 10.73 -7.10 9.23
CA LEU A 103 10.90 -5.75 8.71
C LEU A 103 11.50 -5.73 7.31
N VAL A 104 12.42 -6.65 6.99
CA VAL A 104 12.92 -6.83 5.62
C VAL A 104 11.79 -7.19 4.66
N LYS A 105 10.88 -8.10 5.06
CA LYS A 105 9.72 -8.47 4.24
C LYS A 105 8.76 -7.29 4.05
N VAL A 106 8.48 -6.54 5.12
CA VAL A 106 7.62 -5.36 5.10
C VAL A 106 8.19 -4.28 4.17
N CYS A 107 9.49 -3.97 4.28
CA CYS A 107 10.13 -2.99 3.41
C CYS A 107 10.17 -3.44 1.94
N LYS A 108 10.35 -4.74 1.68
CA LYS A 108 10.28 -5.28 0.33
C LYS A 108 8.88 -5.13 -0.27
N GLN A 109 7.84 -5.36 0.51
CA GLN A 109 6.46 -5.15 0.09
C GLN A 109 6.19 -3.67 -0.20
N ILE A 110 6.61 -2.77 0.67
CA ILE A 110 6.48 -1.31 0.48
C ILE A 110 7.16 -0.86 -0.82
N LYS A 111 8.34 -1.42 -1.12
CA LYS A 111 9.04 -1.11 -2.38
C LYS A 111 8.22 -1.53 -3.59
N ALA A 112 7.69 -2.75 -3.58
CA ALA A 112 6.86 -3.26 -4.66
C ALA A 112 5.56 -2.44 -4.83
N GLU A 113 4.92 -2.04 -3.73
CA GLU A 113 3.73 -1.17 -3.74
C GLU A 113 4.05 0.20 -4.33
N LEU A 114 5.17 0.82 -3.93
CA LEU A 114 5.59 2.12 -4.45
C LEU A 114 5.92 2.05 -5.95
N GLU A 115 6.61 1.00 -6.40
CA GLU A 115 6.90 0.77 -7.82
C GLU A 115 5.61 0.58 -8.63
N ALA A 116 4.64 -0.17 -8.11
CA ALA A 116 3.34 -0.37 -8.74
C ALA A 116 2.50 0.92 -8.79
N GLU A 117 2.52 1.73 -7.73
CA GLU A 117 1.86 3.05 -7.70
C GLU A 117 2.43 3.97 -8.78
N LEU A 118 3.76 4.00 -8.93
CA LEU A 118 4.43 4.83 -9.94
C LEU A 118 4.12 4.36 -11.37
N GLU A 119 4.12 3.06 -11.60
CA GLU A 119 3.75 2.48 -12.90
C GLU A 119 2.29 2.79 -13.26
N ALA A 120 1.38 2.64 -12.31
CA ALA A 120 -0.04 2.97 -12.51
C ALA A 120 -0.23 4.47 -12.81
N ALA A 121 0.47 5.35 -12.10
CA ALA A 121 0.42 6.79 -12.34
C ALA A 121 1.00 7.17 -13.71
N LEU A 122 2.10 6.54 -14.13
CA LEU A 122 2.69 6.74 -15.45
C LEU A 122 1.72 6.30 -16.56
N ASN A 123 1.13 5.12 -16.44
CA ASN A 123 0.17 4.60 -17.40
C ASN A 123 -1.06 5.52 -17.52
N ALA A 124 -1.60 5.98 -16.39
CA ALA A 124 -2.71 6.92 -16.38
C ALA A 124 -2.37 8.26 -17.09
N GLU A 125 -1.14 8.76 -16.91
CA GLU A 125 -0.69 9.96 -17.60
C GLU A 125 -0.50 9.74 -19.12
N ILE A 126 0.02 8.59 -19.51
CA ILE A 126 0.13 8.20 -20.93
C ILE A 126 -1.25 8.16 -21.57
N ASP A 127 -2.21 7.48 -20.93
CA ASP A 127 -3.59 7.37 -21.44
C ASP A 127 -4.24 8.75 -21.59
N ARG A 128 -4.01 9.64 -20.59
CA ARG A 128 -4.49 11.02 -20.64
C ARG A 128 -3.91 11.79 -21.81
N GLN A 129 -2.60 11.69 -22.04
CA GLN A 129 -1.93 12.37 -23.14
C GLN A 129 -2.37 11.84 -24.52
N VAL A 130 -2.53 10.53 -24.64
CA VAL A 130 -3.06 9.90 -25.87
C VAL A 130 -4.46 10.39 -26.16
N ALA A 131 -5.36 10.40 -25.16
CA ALA A 131 -6.73 10.90 -25.32
C ALA A 131 -6.76 12.38 -25.73
N MET A 132 -5.90 13.22 -25.14
CA MET A 132 -5.79 14.62 -25.53
C MET A 132 -5.29 14.81 -26.96
N SER A 133 -4.30 14.01 -27.39
CA SER A 133 -3.78 14.05 -28.76
C SER A 133 -4.87 13.67 -29.77
N LEU A 134 -5.57 12.56 -29.54
CA LEU A 134 -6.67 12.10 -30.41
C LEU A 134 -7.79 13.13 -30.50
N ALA A 135 -8.18 13.74 -29.36
CA ALA A 135 -9.20 14.77 -29.34
C ALA A 135 -8.76 16.06 -30.07
N LYS A 136 -7.47 16.35 -30.09
CA LYS A 136 -6.92 17.46 -30.89
C LYS A 136 -6.97 17.14 -32.37
N ASP A 137 -6.48 15.97 -32.75
CA ASP A 137 -6.46 15.54 -34.17
C ASP A 137 -7.88 15.51 -34.77
N GLU A 138 -8.86 15.05 -34.00
CA GLU A 138 -10.26 15.06 -34.41
C GLU A 138 -10.80 16.48 -34.59
N ARG A 139 -10.49 17.40 -33.69
CA ARG A 139 -10.88 18.82 -33.84
C ARG A 139 -10.25 19.45 -35.06
N ASP A 140 -8.95 19.21 -35.31
CA ASP A 140 -8.22 19.75 -36.45
C ASP A 140 -8.80 19.20 -37.76
N ARG A 141 -9.17 17.91 -37.79
CA ARG A 141 -9.84 17.28 -38.96
C ARG A 141 -11.21 17.93 -39.24
N LEU A 142 -12.05 18.09 -38.20
CA LEU A 142 -13.36 18.71 -38.35
C LEU A 142 -13.25 20.16 -38.81
N GLN A 143 -12.30 20.92 -38.32
CA GLN A 143 -12.05 22.29 -38.78
C GLN A 143 -11.58 22.33 -40.25
N ALA A 144 -10.70 21.43 -40.66
CA ALA A 144 -10.27 21.34 -42.05
C ALA A 144 -11.43 20.96 -42.97
N GLU A 145 -12.28 20.03 -42.60
CA GLU A 145 -13.48 19.66 -43.38
C GLU A 145 -14.46 20.82 -43.51
N GLN A 146 -14.71 21.56 -42.41
CA GLN A 146 -15.56 22.74 -42.43
C GLN A 146 -15.00 23.83 -43.36
N GLN A 147 -13.69 24.09 -43.28
CA GLN A 147 -13.04 25.07 -44.15
C GLN A 147 -13.11 24.69 -45.61
N GLN A 148 -12.87 23.41 -45.94
CA GLN A 148 -13.00 22.91 -47.31
C GLN A 148 -14.45 23.08 -47.85
N ARG A 149 -15.45 22.82 -47.01
CA ARG A 149 -16.84 23.01 -47.36
C ARG A 149 -17.15 24.50 -47.67
N LEU A 150 -16.70 25.40 -46.79
CA LEU A 150 -16.87 26.85 -47.00
C LEU A 150 -16.19 27.33 -48.29
N ASN A 151 -14.99 26.86 -48.57
CA ASN A 151 -14.27 27.20 -49.78
C ASN A 151 -15.04 26.73 -51.03
N ARG A 152 -15.55 25.51 -51.03
CA ARG A 152 -16.36 24.98 -52.16
C ARG A 152 -17.68 25.76 -52.33
N GLU A 153 -18.34 26.12 -51.20
CA GLU A 153 -19.54 26.94 -51.28
C GLU A 153 -19.26 28.32 -51.87
N GLN A 154 -18.09 28.89 -51.54
CA GLN A 154 -17.68 30.17 -52.11
C GLN A 154 -17.35 30.06 -53.62
N GLU A 155 -16.61 29.02 -54.02
CA GLU A 155 -16.32 28.75 -55.44
C GLU A 155 -17.61 28.63 -56.27
N VAL A 156 -18.59 27.86 -55.79
CA VAL A 156 -19.89 27.71 -56.45
C VAL A 156 -20.66 29.03 -56.52
N ARG A 157 -20.60 29.87 -55.48
CA ARG A 157 -21.21 31.18 -55.52
C ARG A 157 -20.58 32.10 -56.56
N ASP A 158 -19.25 32.08 -56.63
CA ASP A 158 -18.49 32.91 -57.57
C ASP A 158 -18.76 32.45 -59.04
N ASP A 159 -18.86 31.14 -59.25
CA ASP A 159 -19.20 30.58 -60.56
C ASP A 159 -20.66 30.93 -61.00
N LEU A 160 -21.59 30.96 -60.07
CA LEU A 160 -22.99 31.32 -60.34
C LEU A 160 -23.23 32.86 -60.52
N ALA A 161 -22.29 33.66 -60.02
CA ALA A 161 -22.33 35.12 -60.10
C ALA A 161 -21.64 35.66 -61.38
N ALA A 162 -20.85 34.81 -62.01
CA ALA A 162 -20.21 35.16 -63.30
C ALA A 162 -21.14 34.89 -64.46
#